data_0ba6b061c3df1dd342465e2467e40e25
#
_entry.id   0ba6b061c3df1dd342465e2467e40e25
#
_cell.length_a   1.000
_cell.length_b   1.000
_cell.length_c   1.000
_cell.angle_alpha   90.00
_cell.angle_beta   90.00
_cell.angle_gamma   90.00
#
_symmetry.space_group_name_H-M   'P 1'
#
loop_
_entity.id
_entity.type
_entity.pdbx_description
1 polymer ?
#
loop_
_entity_poly.entity_id
_entity_poly.type
_entity_poly.pdbx_seq_one_letter_code
_entity_poly.pdbx_strand_id
1 'polypeptide(L)'
;MKQGKIIGLTSLIALSGIILVACGTKTSEQKNIKFSIPTDVASLDTTILTDQYSYDVAGNVEEGLTRVDSKGNAALALAKTIDVSKDGLTYTVTLRDNLKWSNGDKLTAKDFVYSWKRAVDPKTGSEYAYLMGAVSGANDIISGKSSLDSLGIKAESDTEFTVTLAQPTPYFKFLLSEPVYYPLDQKVVDKYGKQYGTSSDKTVYNGPFMFKSDKGWTGTNKTFSIYANPNYYDKSAVKSKQIDFQVISNANTGAQLYKQGKLDFTLLSTTDLINANKKTKGYTVFKQAR
;
A
#
# COMPACT_ATOMS: atom_id res chain seq x y z
N MET A 1 18.28 51.42 -77.23
CA MET A 1 18.49 50.49 -78.38
C MET A 1 18.83 49.12 -77.91
N LYS A 2 18.06 48.11 -78.37
CA LYS A 2 18.38 46.67 -78.54
C LYS A 2 18.84 45.92 -77.32
N GLN A 3 17.99 45.11 -76.77
CA GLN A 3 17.69 43.68 -77.04
C GLN A 3 18.85 42.73 -76.75
N GLY A 4 18.54 41.70 -75.97
CA GLY A 4 19.27 40.42 -75.86
C GLY A 4 18.62 39.49 -74.83
N LYS A 5 17.65 38.70 -75.30
CA LYS A 5 17.10 37.52 -74.56
C LYS A 5 18.18 36.43 -74.57
N ILE A 6 18.37 35.76 -73.44
CA ILE A 6 18.78 34.35 -73.41
C ILE A 6 18.04 33.66 -72.30
N ILE A 7 17.35 32.62 -72.68
CA ILE A 7 16.59 31.67 -71.86
C ILE A 7 17.58 30.68 -71.25
N GLY A 8 17.56 30.56 -69.95
CA GLY A 8 18.30 29.51 -69.27
C GLY A 8 17.34 28.76 -68.32
N LEU A 9 17.01 27.55 -68.76
CA LEU A 9 16.21 26.57 -68.05
C LEU A 9 17.04 26.03 -66.86
N THR A 10 16.64 26.27 -65.65
CA THR A 10 17.24 25.62 -64.49
C THR A 10 16.16 25.04 -63.59
N SER A 11 16.32 23.78 -63.41
CA SER A 11 15.51 22.81 -62.71
C SER A 11 15.12 23.26 -61.27
N LEU A 12 13.83 23.20 -61.03
CA LEU A 12 13.28 23.35 -59.68
C LEU A 12 13.46 21.99 -58.96
N ILE A 13 14.49 21.86 -58.14
CA ILE A 13 14.61 20.75 -57.18
C ILE A 13 13.78 21.17 -55.96
N ALA A 14 12.57 20.62 -55.88
CA ALA A 14 11.73 20.66 -54.70
C ALA A 14 12.37 19.78 -53.61
N LEU A 15 13.09 20.38 -52.69
CA LEU A 15 13.54 19.74 -51.48
C LEU A 15 12.35 19.60 -50.52
N SER A 16 11.64 18.48 -50.64
CA SER A 16 10.62 18.08 -49.69
C SER A 16 11.28 17.81 -48.33
N GLY A 17 11.39 18.82 -47.50
CA GLY A 17 11.76 18.67 -46.12
C GLY A 17 10.70 17.84 -45.39
N ILE A 18 10.99 16.56 -45.22
CA ILE A 18 10.24 15.72 -44.26
C ILE A 18 10.60 16.24 -42.88
N ILE A 19 9.72 17.10 -42.34
CA ILE A 19 9.73 17.42 -40.92
C ILE A 19 9.29 16.15 -40.21
N LEU A 20 10.24 15.32 -39.82
CA LEU A 20 10.04 14.32 -38.80
C LEU A 20 9.66 15.05 -37.50
N VAL A 21 8.36 15.26 -37.31
CA VAL A 21 7.81 15.55 -35.99
C VAL A 21 8.04 14.28 -35.17
N ALA A 22 9.22 14.21 -34.54
CA ALA A 22 9.43 13.31 -33.44
C ALA A 22 8.40 13.69 -32.38
N CYS A 23 7.24 13.03 -32.39
CA CYS A 23 6.38 12.90 -31.23
C CYS A 23 7.22 12.14 -30.17
N GLY A 24 8.08 12.88 -29.52
CA GLY A 24 8.66 12.49 -28.26
C GLY A 24 7.50 12.33 -27.29
N THR A 25 6.99 11.09 -27.17
CA THR A 25 6.27 10.69 -25.98
C THR A 25 7.19 11.04 -24.82
N LYS A 26 6.94 12.17 -24.15
CA LYS A 26 7.50 12.44 -22.83
C LYS A 26 6.99 11.28 -21.98
N THR A 27 7.75 10.20 -21.93
CA THR A 27 7.68 9.28 -20.80
C THR A 27 7.89 10.17 -19.59
N SER A 28 6.82 10.43 -18.84
CA SER A 28 6.93 11.11 -17.56
C SER A 28 7.94 10.29 -16.78
N GLU A 29 9.14 10.85 -16.54
CA GLU A 29 10.10 10.21 -15.65
C GLU A 29 9.36 9.88 -14.37
N GLN A 30 9.29 8.59 -14.06
CA GLN A 30 8.67 8.14 -12.82
C GLN A 30 9.50 8.70 -11.68
N LYS A 31 8.99 9.77 -11.05
CA LYS A 31 9.70 10.52 -10.02
C LYS A 31 9.81 9.67 -8.75
N ASN A 32 10.99 9.63 -8.15
CA ASN A 32 11.13 9.16 -6.78
C ASN A 32 10.44 10.15 -5.84
N ILE A 33 9.69 9.63 -4.88
CA ILE A 33 9.01 10.45 -3.87
C ILE A 33 9.84 10.44 -2.60
N LYS A 34 10.10 11.61 -2.02
CA LYS A 34 10.83 11.77 -0.75
C LYS A 34 9.84 12.16 0.35
N PHE A 35 9.65 11.26 1.28
CA PHE A 35 8.63 11.35 2.32
C PHE A 35 9.27 11.41 3.70
N SER A 36 8.82 12.32 4.58
CA SER A 36 9.24 12.30 5.98
C SER A 36 8.15 11.78 6.89
N ILE A 37 8.58 10.98 7.87
CA ILE A 37 7.75 10.53 8.99
C ILE A 37 8.35 11.08 10.29
N PRO A 38 7.54 11.48 11.30
CA PRO A 38 8.05 12.16 12.50
C PRO A 38 8.65 11.20 13.55
N THR A 39 8.38 9.90 13.45
CA THR A 39 8.89 8.89 14.38
C THR A 39 9.34 7.63 13.65
N ASP A 40 10.00 6.75 14.36
CA ASP A 40 10.45 5.47 13.83
C ASP A 40 9.27 4.57 13.48
N VAL A 41 9.49 3.68 12.50
CA VAL A 41 8.63 2.52 12.26
C VAL A 41 8.88 1.53 13.41
N ALA A 42 7.82 1.09 14.07
CA ALA A 42 7.92 0.14 15.19
C ALA A 42 7.99 -1.31 14.71
N SER A 43 7.24 -1.65 13.68
CA SER A 43 7.15 -2.99 13.11
C SER A 43 6.64 -2.95 11.67
N LEU A 44 6.83 -4.04 10.93
CA LEU A 44 6.16 -4.35 9.66
C LEU A 44 5.22 -5.57 9.82
N ASP A 45 5.01 -6.07 11.02
CA ASP A 45 4.04 -7.14 11.31
C ASP A 45 2.64 -6.54 11.44
N THR A 46 1.83 -6.62 10.40
CA THR A 46 0.49 -6.04 10.31
C THR A 46 -0.48 -6.55 11.38
N THR A 47 -0.20 -7.70 11.98
CA THR A 47 -1.01 -8.26 13.07
C THR A 47 -0.87 -7.48 14.38
N ILE A 48 0.32 -6.90 14.63
CA ILE A 48 0.65 -6.26 15.91
C ILE A 48 0.91 -4.75 15.81
N LEU A 49 0.76 -4.17 14.63
CA LEU A 49 0.91 -2.72 14.44
C LEU A 49 -0.12 -1.94 15.27
N THR A 50 0.33 -0.85 15.89
CA THR A 50 -0.54 0.03 16.68
C THR A 50 -0.32 1.52 16.39
N ASP A 51 0.73 1.88 15.64
CA ASP A 51 1.06 3.27 15.39
C ASP A 51 0.83 3.68 13.93
N GLN A 52 0.42 4.93 13.74
CA GLN A 52 0.05 5.49 12.44
C GLN A 52 1.17 5.43 11.41
N TYR A 53 2.42 5.61 11.81
CA TYR A 53 3.53 5.73 10.85
C TYR A 53 4.01 4.37 10.35
N SER A 54 3.96 3.36 11.22
CA SER A 54 4.11 1.97 10.79
C SER A 54 2.98 1.56 9.84
N TYR A 55 1.73 1.99 10.11
CA TYR A 55 0.60 1.81 9.18
C TYR A 55 0.84 2.47 7.83
N ASP A 56 1.34 3.72 7.82
CA ASP A 56 1.62 4.45 6.59
C ASP A 56 2.66 3.72 5.73
N VAL A 57 3.69 3.13 6.34
CA VAL A 57 4.69 2.33 5.63
C VAL A 57 4.11 0.98 5.20
N ALA A 58 3.46 0.25 6.12
CA ALA A 58 2.86 -1.05 5.85
C ALA A 58 1.82 -0.97 4.71
N GLY A 59 0.93 0.03 4.71
CA GLY A 59 -0.07 0.23 3.66
C GLY A 59 0.49 0.55 2.26
N ASN A 60 1.79 0.81 2.14
CA ASN A 60 2.46 0.94 0.85
C ASN A 60 3.09 -0.38 0.38
N VAL A 61 3.44 -1.28 1.30
CA VAL A 61 4.12 -2.55 0.97
C VAL A 61 3.21 -3.76 1.12
N GLU A 62 2.08 -3.62 1.79
CA GLU A 62 1.06 -4.64 1.96
C GLU A 62 -0.32 -4.10 1.61
N GLU A 63 -1.24 -4.99 1.25
CA GLU A 63 -2.61 -4.66 0.88
C GLU A 63 -3.57 -5.72 1.40
N GLY A 64 -4.78 -5.26 1.80
CA GLY A 64 -5.87 -6.12 2.25
C GLY A 64 -6.86 -6.47 1.15
N LEU A 65 -8.02 -7.00 1.54
CA LEU A 65 -9.12 -7.30 0.62
C LEU A 65 -9.73 -6.05 0.00
N THR A 66 -9.79 -4.98 0.79
CA THR A 66 -10.26 -3.65 0.40
C THR A 66 -9.24 -2.59 0.79
N ARG A 67 -9.40 -1.40 0.24
CA ARG A 67 -8.68 -0.18 0.63
C ARG A 67 -9.64 1.01 0.65
N VAL A 68 -9.39 1.99 1.47
CA VAL A 68 -10.15 3.24 1.45
C VAL A 68 -9.68 4.09 0.27
N ASP A 69 -10.59 4.42 -0.64
CA ASP A 69 -10.30 5.26 -1.79
C ASP A 69 -10.26 6.75 -1.44
N SER A 70 -9.88 7.61 -2.38
CA SER A 70 -9.82 9.06 -2.18
C SER A 70 -11.17 9.73 -1.88
N LYS A 71 -12.28 9.01 -2.06
CA LYS A 71 -13.65 9.46 -1.74
C LYS A 71 -14.13 8.93 -0.39
N GLY A 72 -13.32 8.13 0.30
CA GLY A 72 -13.67 7.52 1.58
C GLY A 72 -14.50 6.24 1.45
N ASN A 73 -14.53 5.57 0.31
CA ASN A 73 -15.25 4.30 0.14
C ASN A 73 -14.29 3.11 0.30
N ALA A 74 -14.82 1.98 0.79
CA ALA A 74 -14.11 0.71 0.78
C ALA A 74 -14.10 0.12 -0.65
N ALA A 75 -13.04 0.41 -1.41
CA ALA A 75 -12.83 -0.11 -2.75
C ALA A 75 -12.16 -1.49 -2.71
N LEU A 76 -12.53 -2.38 -3.65
CA LEU A 76 -11.89 -3.71 -3.76
C LEU A 76 -10.41 -3.57 -4.11
N ALA A 77 -9.57 -4.31 -3.36
CA ALA A 77 -8.13 -4.40 -3.55
C ALA A 77 -7.72 -5.83 -3.94
N LEU A 78 -7.26 -6.69 -3.03
CA LEU A 78 -6.97 -8.09 -3.34
C LEU A 78 -8.24 -8.90 -3.64
N ALA A 79 -9.41 -8.47 -3.13
CA ALA A 79 -10.66 -9.08 -3.50
C ALA A 79 -11.07 -8.69 -4.94
N LYS A 80 -11.51 -9.69 -5.72
CA LYS A 80 -12.18 -9.51 -7.01
C LYS A 80 -13.67 -9.24 -6.81
N THR A 81 -14.30 -10.00 -5.89
CA THR A 81 -15.69 -9.81 -5.45
C THR A 81 -15.81 -10.04 -3.95
N ILE A 82 -16.80 -9.41 -3.33
CA ILE A 82 -17.25 -9.67 -1.97
C ILE A 82 -18.78 -9.72 -2.00
N ASP A 83 -19.33 -10.92 -2.02
CA ASP A 83 -20.75 -11.19 -2.02
C ASP A 83 -21.25 -11.36 -0.59
N VAL A 84 -22.42 -10.80 -0.29
CA VAL A 84 -22.99 -10.79 1.05
C VAL A 84 -24.35 -11.48 1.01
N SER A 85 -24.58 -12.42 1.93
CA SER A 85 -25.86 -13.11 2.07
C SER A 85 -26.99 -12.13 2.46
N LYS A 86 -28.25 -12.51 2.20
CA LYS A 86 -29.42 -11.66 2.46
C LYS A 86 -29.58 -11.25 3.91
N ASP A 87 -29.12 -12.09 4.84
CA ASP A 87 -29.13 -11.81 6.29
C ASP A 87 -27.96 -10.96 6.74
N GLY A 88 -26.99 -10.65 5.84
CA GLY A 88 -25.82 -9.85 6.14
C GLY A 88 -24.76 -10.57 7.00
N LEU A 89 -24.88 -11.90 7.18
CA LEU A 89 -24.01 -12.66 8.09
C LEU A 89 -22.87 -13.40 7.36
N THR A 90 -23.07 -13.79 6.11
CA THR A 90 -22.04 -14.52 5.35
C THR A 90 -21.49 -13.68 4.23
N TYR A 91 -20.17 -13.58 4.20
CA TYR A 91 -19.39 -12.91 3.15
C TYR A 91 -18.62 -13.95 2.38
N THR A 92 -18.89 -14.09 1.07
CA THR A 92 -18.09 -14.92 0.17
C THR A 92 -17.11 -14.01 -0.56
N VAL A 93 -15.83 -14.24 -0.34
CA VAL A 93 -14.75 -13.44 -0.92
C VAL A 93 -14.07 -14.24 -2.01
N THR A 94 -14.06 -13.71 -3.24
CA THR A 94 -13.25 -14.23 -4.34
C THR A 94 -12.03 -13.32 -4.51
N LEU A 95 -10.84 -13.87 -4.43
CA LEU A 95 -9.58 -13.16 -4.66
C LEU A 95 -9.36 -12.92 -6.16
N ARG A 96 -8.55 -11.92 -6.48
CA ARG A 96 -8.05 -11.73 -7.86
C ARG A 96 -7.20 -12.91 -8.29
N ASP A 97 -7.13 -13.13 -9.59
CA ASP A 97 -6.33 -14.18 -10.18
C ASP A 97 -4.82 -13.85 -10.07
N ASN A 98 -4.00 -14.89 -9.89
CA ASN A 98 -2.54 -14.81 -9.95
C ASN A 98 -1.90 -13.85 -8.92
N LEU A 99 -2.51 -13.68 -7.74
CA LEU A 99 -1.89 -12.92 -6.66
C LEU A 99 -0.57 -13.59 -6.20
N LYS A 100 0.42 -12.74 -5.91
CA LYS A 100 1.76 -13.20 -5.51
C LYS A 100 2.33 -12.34 -4.39
N TRP A 101 3.09 -12.98 -3.56
CA TRP A 101 4.03 -12.33 -2.66
C TRP A 101 5.27 -11.81 -3.42
N SER A 102 6.01 -10.90 -2.82
CA SER A 102 7.22 -10.31 -3.41
C SER A 102 8.33 -11.32 -3.68
N ASN A 103 8.36 -12.43 -2.93
CA ASN A 103 9.27 -13.56 -3.14
C ASN A 103 8.86 -14.48 -4.29
N GLY A 104 7.68 -14.25 -4.92
CA GLY A 104 7.14 -15.03 -6.03
C GLY A 104 6.18 -16.14 -5.63
N ASP A 105 6.04 -16.46 -4.35
CA ASP A 105 5.06 -17.43 -3.85
C ASP A 105 3.64 -16.96 -4.18
N LYS A 106 2.71 -17.90 -4.33
CA LYS A 106 1.29 -17.59 -4.52
C LYS A 106 0.70 -17.05 -3.22
N LEU A 107 -0.10 -15.98 -3.35
CA LEU A 107 -0.97 -15.50 -2.29
C LEU A 107 -2.35 -16.13 -2.48
N THR A 108 -2.88 -16.76 -1.45
CA THR A 108 -4.10 -17.57 -1.50
C THR A 108 -5.06 -17.25 -0.35
N ALA A 109 -6.26 -17.81 -0.41
CA ALA A 109 -7.25 -17.73 0.67
C ALA A 109 -6.71 -18.29 2.02
N LYS A 110 -5.77 -19.23 1.99
CA LYS A 110 -5.15 -19.79 3.20
C LYS A 110 -4.31 -18.77 3.96
N ASP A 111 -3.70 -17.82 3.26
CA ASP A 111 -2.92 -16.75 3.87
C ASP A 111 -3.80 -15.81 4.72
N PHE A 112 -5.06 -15.59 4.29
CA PHE A 112 -6.05 -14.86 5.08
C PHE A 112 -6.53 -15.68 6.29
N VAL A 113 -6.85 -16.95 6.09
CA VAL A 113 -7.27 -17.83 7.20
C VAL A 113 -6.18 -17.91 8.27
N TYR A 114 -4.93 -18.08 7.87
CA TYR A 114 -3.78 -18.11 8.78
C TYR A 114 -3.63 -16.79 9.53
N SER A 115 -3.61 -15.67 8.79
CA SER A 115 -3.43 -14.33 9.36
C SER A 115 -4.51 -14.01 10.39
N TRP A 116 -5.78 -14.25 10.06
CA TRP A 116 -6.88 -13.91 10.95
C TRP A 116 -6.91 -14.80 12.20
N LYS A 117 -6.60 -16.08 12.08
CA LYS A 117 -6.41 -16.96 13.25
C LYS A 117 -5.26 -16.45 14.13
N ARG A 118 -4.14 -16.02 13.54
CA ARG A 118 -3.02 -15.44 14.26
C ARG A 118 -3.42 -14.12 14.96
N ALA A 119 -4.21 -13.26 14.31
CA ALA A 119 -4.65 -12.00 14.87
C ALA A 119 -5.50 -12.16 16.14
N VAL A 120 -6.35 -13.19 16.20
CA VAL A 120 -7.23 -13.44 17.36
C VAL A 120 -6.58 -14.37 18.41
N ASP A 121 -5.43 -14.98 18.11
CA ASP A 121 -4.71 -15.83 19.08
C ASP A 121 -4.14 -14.97 20.21
N PRO A 122 -4.55 -15.18 21.48
CA PRO A 122 -4.00 -14.44 22.62
C PRO A 122 -2.48 -14.50 22.72
N LYS A 123 -1.85 -15.56 22.21
CA LYS A 123 -0.39 -15.73 22.20
C LYS A 123 0.33 -14.74 21.28
N THR A 124 -0.35 -14.21 20.28
CA THR A 124 0.20 -13.19 19.36
C THR A 124 0.33 -11.84 20.05
N GLY A 125 -0.54 -11.52 21.00
CA GLY A 125 -0.52 -10.24 21.71
C GLY A 125 -0.95 -9.06 20.83
N SER A 126 -1.82 -9.28 19.84
CA SER A 126 -2.35 -8.21 18.98
C SER A 126 -3.26 -7.29 19.79
N GLU A 127 -2.85 -6.02 19.96
CA GLU A 127 -3.66 -5.02 20.65
C GLU A 127 -4.94 -4.67 19.86
N TYR A 128 -4.92 -4.83 18.54
CA TYR A 128 -6.07 -4.59 17.66
C TYR A 128 -6.89 -5.85 17.34
N ALA A 129 -6.64 -6.97 18.05
CA ALA A 129 -7.46 -8.18 17.91
C ALA A 129 -8.97 -7.90 18.09
N TYR A 130 -9.35 -6.93 18.94
CA TYR A 130 -10.75 -6.56 19.15
C TYR A 130 -11.48 -6.10 17.89
N LEU A 131 -10.78 -5.55 16.88
CA LEU A 131 -11.36 -5.19 15.58
C LEU A 131 -11.89 -6.43 14.83
N MET A 132 -11.34 -7.62 15.13
CA MET A 132 -11.83 -8.90 14.58
C MET A 132 -13.16 -9.33 15.19
N GLY A 133 -13.66 -8.64 16.23
CA GLY A 133 -14.87 -9.01 16.97
C GLY A 133 -16.16 -9.08 16.14
N ALA A 134 -16.17 -8.52 14.92
CA ALA A 134 -17.26 -8.72 13.97
C ALA A 134 -17.34 -10.15 13.44
N VAL A 135 -16.20 -10.88 13.38
CA VAL A 135 -16.13 -12.26 12.89
C VAL A 135 -16.61 -13.21 13.98
N SER A 136 -17.46 -14.16 13.60
CA SER A 136 -18.02 -15.17 14.52
C SER A 136 -16.89 -15.93 15.24
N GLY A 137 -17.02 -16.15 16.53
CA GLY A 137 -16.04 -16.83 17.37
C GLY A 137 -14.85 -15.98 17.82
N ALA A 138 -14.57 -14.83 17.18
CA ALA A 138 -13.37 -14.04 17.47
C ALA A 138 -13.27 -13.60 18.95
N ASN A 139 -14.36 -13.08 19.54
CA ASN A 139 -14.34 -12.62 20.92
C ASN A 139 -14.09 -13.73 21.94
N ASP A 140 -14.64 -14.94 21.70
CA ASP A 140 -14.41 -16.09 22.57
C ASP A 140 -12.98 -16.62 22.45
N ILE A 141 -12.40 -16.59 21.25
CA ILE A 141 -10.98 -16.94 21.04
C ILE A 141 -10.07 -15.94 21.75
N ILE A 142 -10.26 -14.63 21.52
CA ILE A 142 -9.47 -13.55 22.14
C ILE A 142 -9.51 -13.65 23.68
N SER A 143 -10.66 -14.04 24.24
CA SER A 143 -10.82 -14.22 25.69
C SER A 143 -10.36 -15.61 26.19
N GLY A 144 -9.82 -16.47 25.33
CA GLY A 144 -9.33 -17.81 25.68
C GLY A 144 -10.41 -18.84 25.94
N LYS A 145 -11.67 -18.58 25.58
CA LYS A 145 -12.82 -19.49 25.81
C LYS A 145 -13.00 -20.52 24.71
N SER A 146 -12.46 -20.25 23.51
CA SER A 146 -12.62 -21.11 22.35
C SER A 146 -11.29 -21.33 21.60
N SER A 147 -11.22 -22.40 20.80
CA SER A 147 -10.06 -22.69 19.97
C SER A 147 -10.05 -21.83 18.71
N LEU A 148 -8.87 -21.66 18.06
CA LEU A 148 -8.71 -20.95 16.79
C LEU A 148 -9.58 -21.52 15.66
N ASP A 149 -9.95 -22.79 15.73
CA ASP A 149 -10.78 -23.44 14.69
C ASP A 149 -12.24 -23.03 14.75
N SER A 150 -12.69 -22.37 15.82
CA SER A 150 -14.04 -21.81 15.93
C SER A 150 -14.18 -20.42 15.26
N LEU A 151 -13.09 -19.85 14.73
CA LEU A 151 -13.17 -18.58 14.01
C LEU A 151 -13.98 -18.75 12.72
N GLY A 152 -14.94 -17.87 12.51
CA GLY A 152 -15.84 -17.84 11.36
C GLY A 152 -15.15 -17.45 10.04
N ILE A 153 -14.05 -18.14 9.68
CA ILE A 153 -13.38 -18.01 8.39
C ILE A 153 -13.00 -19.38 7.86
N LYS A 154 -13.20 -19.64 6.56
CA LYS A 154 -12.89 -20.92 5.93
C LYS A 154 -12.47 -20.73 4.49
N ALA A 155 -11.30 -21.25 4.10
CA ALA A 155 -10.88 -21.32 2.70
C ALA A 155 -11.68 -22.44 2.01
N GLU A 156 -12.34 -22.10 0.91
CA GLU A 156 -13.07 -23.05 0.07
C GLU A 156 -12.19 -23.53 -1.11
N SER A 157 -11.28 -22.66 -1.56
CA SER A 157 -10.28 -22.96 -2.58
C SER A 157 -9.03 -22.09 -2.36
N ASP A 158 -8.08 -22.09 -3.29
CA ASP A 158 -6.94 -21.17 -3.25
C ASP A 158 -7.37 -19.70 -3.47
N THR A 159 -8.51 -19.46 -4.12
CA THR A 159 -8.96 -18.12 -4.48
C THR A 159 -10.29 -17.72 -3.86
N GLU A 160 -10.89 -18.57 -3.05
CA GLU A 160 -12.20 -18.31 -2.43
C GLU A 160 -12.22 -18.71 -0.96
N PHE A 161 -12.80 -17.86 -0.15
CA PHE A 161 -13.08 -18.17 1.26
C PHE A 161 -14.36 -17.51 1.73
N THR A 162 -14.95 -18.07 2.75
CA THR A 162 -16.15 -17.56 3.41
C THR A 162 -15.80 -16.98 4.78
N VAL A 163 -16.53 -15.92 5.14
CA VAL A 163 -16.47 -15.30 6.47
C VAL A 163 -17.87 -15.26 7.03
N THR A 164 -18.04 -15.78 8.25
CA THR A 164 -19.28 -15.68 9.01
C THR A 164 -19.15 -14.62 10.09
N LEU A 165 -20.05 -13.67 10.12
CA LEU A 165 -20.09 -12.61 11.13
C LEU A 165 -20.93 -13.04 12.34
N ALA A 166 -20.59 -12.51 13.52
CA ALA A 166 -21.36 -12.71 14.75
C ALA A 166 -22.72 -11.98 14.70
N GLN A 167 -22.80 -10.87 13.97
CA GLN A 167 -24.00 -10.08 13.71
C GLN A 167 -23.84 -9.28 12.40
N PRO A 168 -24.94 -8.83 11.77
CA PRO A 168 -24.86 -7.99 10.59
C PRO A 168 -24.06 -6.73 10.86
N THR A 169 -22.97 -6.51 10.10
CA THR A 169 -22.05 -5.40 10.28
C THR A 169 -21.88 -4.63 8.96
N PRO A 170 -22.71 -3.59 8.71
CA PRO A 170 -22.74 -2.89 7.43
C PRO A 170 -21.39 -2.28 7.01
N TYR A 171 -20.55 -1.93 7.97
CA TYR A 171 -19.23 -1.34 7.75
C TYR A 171 -18.10 -2.40 7.65
N PHE A 172 -18.42 -3.70 7.60
CA PHE A 172 -17.40 -4.76 7.60
C PHE A 172 -16.40 -4.62 6.43
N LYS A 173 -16.85 -4.16 5.25
CA LYS A 173 -15.94 -3.90 4.12
C LYS A 173 -14.87 -2.84 4.43
N PHE A 174 -15.13 -1.90 5.33
CA PHE A 174 -14.10 -0.96 5.81
C PHE A 174 -13.12 -1.63 6.76
N LEU A 175 -13.60 -2.52 7.65
CA LEU A 175 -12.69 -3.27 8.53
C LEU A 175 -11.70 -4.12 7.73
N LEU A 176 -12.10 -4.62 6.57
CA LEU A 176 -11.21 -5.40 5.67
C LEU A 176 -10.06 -4.58 5.07
N SER A 177 -10.04 -3.25 5.25
CA SER A 177 -8.93 -2.37 4.88
C SER A 177 -7.94 -2.13 6.02
N GLU A 178 -8.26 -2.59 7.25
CA GLU A 178 -7.36 -2.46 8.40
C GLU A 178 -6.24 -3.51 8.33
N PRO A 179 -4.99 -3.13 8.66
CA PRO A 179 -3.84 -4.05 8.56
C PRO A 179 -3.98 -5.36 9.33
N VAL A 180 -4.72 -5.39 10.44
CA VAL A 180 -4.98 -6.63 11.19
C VAL A 180 -5.74 -7.69 10.38
N TYR A 181 -6.40 -7.29 9.29
CA TYR A 181 -7.10 -8.18 8.36
C TYR A 181 -6.27 -8.54 7.12
N TYR A 182 -5.03 -8.03 6.99
CA TYR A 182 -4.18 -8.33 5.84
C TYR A 182 -3.72 -9.79 5.85
N PRO A 183 -3.43 -10.39 4.69
CA PRO A 183 -2.93 -11.75 4.63
C PRO A 183 -1.49 -11.82 5.15
N LEU A 184 -1.06 -12.98 5.60
CA LEU A 184 0.33 -13.26 5.97
C LEU A 184 0.81 -14.55 5.30
N ASP A 185 2.03 -14.57 4.79
CA ASP A 185 2.68 -15.80 4.33
C ASP A 185 3.11 -16.63 5.56
N GLN A 186 2.37 -17.70 5.82
CA GLN A 186 2.63 -18.58 6.97
C GLN A 186 4.08 -19.08 7.01
N LYS A 187 4.66 -19.45 5.87
CA LYS A 187 6.03 -19.99 5.81
C LYS A 187 7.05 -18.97 6.30
N VAL A 188 6.82 -17.69 5.97
CA VAL A 188 7.72 -16.61 6.36
C VAL A 188 7.53 -16.25 7.83
N VAL A 189 6.29 -16.22 8.32
CA VAL A 189 6.01 -16.02 9.75
C VAL A 189 6.61 -17.14 10.58
N ASP A 190 6.42 -18.42 10.19
CA ASP A 190 6.97 -19.57 10.91
C ASP A 190 8.50 -19.58 10.90
N LYS A 191 9.12 -19.15 9.78
CA LYS A 191 10.58 -19.06 9.66
C LYS A 191 11.19 -18.05 10.64
N TYR A 192 10.56 -16.90 10.81
CA TYR A 192 11.12 -15.83 11.64
C TYR A 192 10.53 -15.77 13.05
N GLY A 193 9.37 -16.36 13.29
CA GLY A 193 8.71 -16.40 14.60
C GLY A 193 8.55 -14.99 15.18
N LYS A 194 9.08 -14.78 16.40
CA LYS A 194 9.05 -13.48 17.09
C LYS A 194 9.83 -12.36 16.39
N GLN A 195 10.65 -12.71 15.41
CA GLN A 195 11.40 -11.71 14.63
C GLN A 195 10.68 -11.28 13.35
N TYR A 196 9.53 -11.89 13.02
CA TYR A 196 8.74 -11.49 11.86
C TYR A 196 8.40 -9.99 11.95
N GLY A 197 8.61 -9.25 10.85
CA GLY A 197 8.31 -7.82 10.78
C GLY A 197 9.24 -6.89 11.58
N THR A 198 10.29 -7.40 12.27
CA THR A 198 11.24 -6.53 12.99
C THR A 198 12.27 -5.84 12.10
N SER A 199 12.37 -6.25 10.85
CA SER A 199 13.16 -5.62 9.78
C SER A 199 12.62 -6.07 8.42
N SER A 200 12.94 -5.33 7.38
CA SER A 200 12.40 -5.54 6.03
C SER A 200 12.84 -6.85 5.35
N ASP A 201 13.90 -7.49 5.82
CA ASP A 201 14.36 -8.79 5.34
C ASP A 201 13.68 -9.97 6.04
N LYS A 202 12.84 -9.69 7.04
CA LYS A 202 12.11 -10.70 7.82
C LYS A 202 10.61 -10.69 7.56
N THR A 203 10.21 -10.24 6.41
CA THR A 203 8.84 -10.27 5.92
C THR A 203 8.81 -10.36 4.39
N VAL A 204 7.62 -10.53 3.80
CA VAL A 204 7.36 -10.47 2.37
C VAL A 204 6.15 -9.58 2.12
N TYR A 205 6.01 -9.09 0.92
CA TYR A 205 5.13 -7.99 0.57
C TYR A 205 4.15 -8.41 -0.53
N ASN A 206 2.95 -7.91 -0.51
CA ASN A 206 1.94 -8.13 -1.54
C ASN A 206 1.38 -6.81 -2.11
N GLY A 207 1.80 -5.68 -1.57
CA GLY A 207 1.36 -4.35 -1.97
C GLY A 207 2.09 -3.77 -3.18
N PRO A 208 1.76 -2.51 -3.55
CA PRO A 208 2.32 -1.82 -4.72
C PRO A 208 3.82 -1.57 -4.66
N PHE A 209 4.40 -1.53 -3.45
CA PHE A 209 5.82 -1.40 -3.22
C PHE A 209 6.37 -2.55 -2.39
N MET A 210 7.68 -2.68 -2.36
CA MET A 210 8.43 -3.66 -1.56
C MET A 210 9.77 -3.10 -1.14
N PHE A 211 10.33 -3.58 -0.06
CA PHE A 211 11.72 -3.32 0.27
C PHE A 211 12.67 -4.16 -0.58
N LYS A 212 13.89 -3.66 -0.75
CA LYS A 212 15.03 -4.41 -1.30
C LYS A 212 16.12 -4.52 -0.24
N SER A 213 16.93 -5.55 -0.33
CA SER A 213 17.93 -5.89 0.68
C SER A 213 19.00 -4.82 0.90
N ASP A 214 19.32 -4.03 -0.14
CA ASP A 214 20.42 -3.04 -0.12
C ASP A 214 20.05 -1.72 0.58
N LYS A 215 18.74 -1.38 0.66
CA LYS A 215 18.23 -0.13 1.24
C LYS A 215 16.99 -0.35 2.08
N GLY A 216 16.86 -1.51 2.68
CA GLY A 216 15.73 -1.89 3.50
C GLY A 216 15.71 -1.18 4.86
N TRP A 217 14.60 -1.32 5.54
CA TRP A 217 14.47 -0.93 6.92
C TRP A 217 15.06 -2.02 7.83
N THR A 218 15.98 -1.64 8.71
CA THR A 218 16.73 -2.57 9.58
C THR A 218 16.14 -2.66 10.99
N GLY A 219 15.01 -2.02 11.25
CA GLY A 219 14.42 -1.89 12.59
C GLY A 219 14.81 -0.58 13.30
N THR A 220 15.94 0.06 12.93
CA THR A 220 16.47 1.23 13.65
C THR A 220 16.99 2.36 12.78
N ASN A 221 17.21 2.12 11.48
CA ASN A 221 17.74 3.15 10.58
C ASN A 221 16.70 4.24 10.30
N LYS A 222 17.18 5.49 10.21
CA LYS A 222 16.35 6.68 10.02
C LYS A 222 16.03 6.99 8.56
N THR A 223 16.65 6.28 7.62
CA THR A 223 16.41 6.42 6.18
C THR A 223 16.32 5.04 5.57
N PHE A 224 15.28 4.84 4.75
CA PHE A 224 15.07 3.60 4.01
C PHE A 224 14.23 3.88 2.77
N SER A 225 14.22 2.94 1.82
CA SER A 225 13.48 3.09 0.57
C SER A 225 12.64 1.86 0.28
N ILE A 226 11.47 2.10 -0.32
CA ILE A 226 10.63 1.07 -0.92
C ILE A 226 10.57 1.28 -2.42
N TYR A 227 10.41 0.19 -3.18
CA TYR A 227 10.48 0.15 -4.64
C TYR A 227 9.23 -0.48 -5.21
N ALA A 228 8.82 -0.06 -6.41
CA ALA A 228 7.70 -0.67 -7.10
C ALA A 228 7.85 -2.20 -7.12
N ASN A 229 6.80 -2.90 -6.68
CA ASN A 229 6.77 -4.36 -6.59
C ASN A 229 6.44 -4.96 -7.97
N PRO A 230 7.35 -5.71 -8.60
CA PRO A 230 7.10 -6.31 -9.92
C PRO A 230 6.02 -7.40 -9.90
N ASN A 231 5.72 -7.95 -8.72
CA ASN A 231 4.71 -8.99 -8.52
C ASN A 231 3.33 -8.44 -8.15
N TYR A 232 3.19 -7.11 -7.96
CA TYR A 232 1.90 -6.50 -7.65
C TYR A 232 0.91 -6.69 -8.81
N TYR A 233 -0.33 -7.06 -8.48
CA TYR A 233 -1.35 -7.40 -9.50
C TYR A 233 -1.72 -6.19 -10.40
N ASP A 234 -1.71 -4.97 -9.83
CA ASP A 234 -2.02 -3.73 -10.56
C ASP A 234 -0.79 -2.82 -10.69
N LYS A 235 0.33 -3.38 -11.17
CA LYS A 235 1.58 -2.62 -11.37
C LYS A 235 1.43 -1.46 -12.35
N SER A 236 0.44 -1.47 -13.23
CA SER A 236 0.16 -0.36 -14.15
C SER A 236 -0.34 0.90 -13.44
N ALA A 237 -0.98 0.75 -12.29
CA ALA A 237 -1.42 1.86 -11.43
C ALA A 237 -0.25 2.49 -10.65
N VAL A 238 0.87 1.80 -10.46
CA VAL A 238 2.02 2.29 -9.70
C VAL A 238 2.82 3.28 -10.54
N LYS A 239 2.72 4.58 -10.21
CA LYS A 239 3.33 5.67 -11.01
C LYS A 239 4.74 6.05 -10.54
N SER A 240 5.12 5.71 -9.32
CA SER A 240 6.46 5.99 -8.79
C SER A 240 7.31 4.72 -8.78
N LYS A 241 8.61 4.87 -9.05
CA LYS A 241 9.54 3.72 -8.99
C LYS A 241 10.02 3.45 -7.58
N GLN A 242 10.05 4.50 -6.74
CA GLN A 242 10.67 4.46 -5.42
C GLN A 242 10.05 5.52 -4.52
N ILE A 243 9.92 5.20 -3.26
CA ILE A 243 9.61 6.13 -2.18
C ILE A 243 10.77 6.06 -1.18
N ASP A 244 11.38 7.22 -0.92
CA ASP A 244 12.44 7.38 0.07
C ASP A 244 11.84 7.93 1.35
N PHE A 245 11.95 7.19 2.44
CA PHE A 245 11.51 7.62 3.77
C PHE A 245 12.69 8.18 4.56
N GLN A 246 12.41 9.25 5.30
CA GLN A 246 13.33 9.83 6.27
C GLN A 246 12.58 10.12 7.57
N VAL A 247 13.10 9.63 8.69
CA VAL A 247 12.59 9.96 10.02
C VAL A 247 13.08 11.34 10.40
N ILE A 248 12.16 12.29 10.60
CA ILE A 248 12.44 13.68 10.97
C ILE A 248 11.50 14.07 12.11
N SER A 249 11.97 13.96 13.33
CA SER A 249 11.17 14.25 14.54
C SER A 249 10.85 15.75 14.73
N ASN A 250 11.69 16.64 14.22
CA ASN A 250 11.45 18.08 14.29
C ASN A 250 10.67 18.57 13.07
N ALA A 251 9.40 18.92 13.26
CA ALA A 251 8.52 19.36 12.19
C ALA A 251 8.97 20.67 11.49
N ASN A 252 9.70 21.57 12.20
CA ASN A 252 10.30 22.75 11.56
C ASN A 252 11.36 22.35 10.55
N THR A 253 12.21 21.37 10.90
CA THR A 253 13.20 20.81 9.98
C THR A 253 12.53 20.19 8.75
N GLY A 254 11.46 19.41 8.94
CA GLY A 254 10.68 18.85 7.84
C GLY A 254 10.13 19.94 6.90
N ALA A 255 9.51 20.99 7.47
CA ALA A 255 8.98 22.10 6.70
C ALA A 255 10.07 22.88 5.93
N GLN A 256 11.27 23.06 6.50
CA GLN A 256 12.40 23.68 5.82
C GLN A 256 12.91 22.81 4.67
N LEU A 257 13.08 21.51 4.87
CA LEU A 257 13.53 20.58 3.84
C LEU A 257 12.53 20.50 2.67
N TYR A 258 11.23 20.55 2.96
CA TYR A 258 10.19 20.67 1.93
C TYR A 258 10.35 21.96 1.11
N LYS A 259 10.49 23.11 1.75
CA LYS A 259 10.71 24.40 1.06
C LYS A 259 11.98 24.42 0.21
N GLN A 260 13.02 23.68 0.61
CA GLN A 260 14.27 23.51 -0.15
C GLN A 260 14.16 22.49 -1.29
N GLY A 261 13.01 21.84 -1.48
CA GLY A 261 12.82 20.77 -2.48
C GLY A 261 13.56 19.46 -2.15
N LYS A 262 14.00 19.29 -0.90
CA LYS A 262 14.67 18.06 -0.42
C LYS A 262 13.68 16.97 0.00
N LEU A 263 12.44 17.36 0.26
CA LEU A 263 11.30 16.49 0.52
C LEU A 263 10.17 16.84 -0.45
N ASP A 264 9.39 15.85 -0.86
CA ASP A 264 8.15 16.02 -1.61
C ASP A 264 6.92 16.06 -0.70
N PHE A 265 7.06 15.50 0.53
CA PHE A 265 6.00 15.48 1.54
C PHE A 265 6.58 15.58 2.96
N THR A 266 5.90 16.33 3.82
CA THR A 266 6.14 16.40 5.26
C THR A 266 4.85 16.76 6.01
N LEU A 267 4.70 16.28 7.23
CA LEU A 267 3.57 16.59 8.10
C LEU A 267 3.82 17.88 8.88
N LEU A 268 2.79 18.70 9.02
CA LEU A 268 2.80 19.88 9.88
C LEU A 268 1.96 19.55 11.14
N SER A 269 2.63 19.36 12.28
CA SER A 269 2.02 18.83 13.49
C SER A 269 1.60 19.89 14.52
N THR A 270 1.97 21.16 14.34
CA THR A 270 1.65 22.24 15.28
C THR A 270 0.85 23.35 14.64
N THR A 271 -0.02 24.01 15.40
CA THR A 271 -0.83 25.14 14.94
C THR A 271 0.00 26.26 14.34
N ASP A 272 1.16 26.57 14.94
CA ASP A 272 2.05 27.64 14.47
C ASP A 272 2.65 27.29 13.10
N LEU A 273 3.13 26.05 12.93
CA LEU A 273 3.63 25.56 11.63
C LEU A 273 2.53 25.55 10.56
N ILE A 274 1.33 25.10 10.92
CA ILE A 274 0.17 25.12 10.03
C ILE A 274 -0.11 26.55 9.59
N ASN A 275 -0.21 27.49 10.53
CA ASN A 275 -0.48 28.90 10.25
C ASN A 275 0.62 29.54 9.37
N ALA A 276 1.88 29.27 9.68
CA ALA A 276 3.03 29.79 8.93
C ALA A 276 3.13 29.22 7.50
N ASN A 277 2.51 28.07 7.23
CA ASN A 277 2.64 27.38 5.95
C ASN A 277 1.35 27.31 5.12
N LYS A 278 0.22 27.85 5.58
CA LYS A 278 -1.08 27.85 4.87
C LYS A 278 -0.99 28.38 3.41
N LYS A 279 -0.06 29.27 3.12
CA LYS A 279 0.16 29.84 1.78
C LYS A 279 1.28 29.16 1.01
N THR A 280 1.93 28.15 1.59
CA THR A 280 3.00 27.42 0.91
C THR A 280 2.39 26.56 -0.22
N LYS A 281 3.01 26.59 -1.40
CA LYS A 281 2.57 25.76 -2.52
C LYS A 281 2.58 24.28 -2.10
N GLY A 282 1.46 23.56 -2.34
CA GLY A 282 1.30 22.17 -1.97
C GLY A 282 0.73 21.94 -0.56
N TYR A 283 0.43 23.01 0.20
CA TYR A 283 -0.28 22.85 1.47
C TYR A 283 -1.65 22.19 1.23
N THR A 284 -1.90 21.11 1.95
CA THR A 284 -3.15 20.34 1.86
C THR A 284 -3.61 19.91 3.25
N VAL A 285 -4.90 19.96 3.48
CA VAL A 285 -5.53 19.43 4.70
C VAL A 285 -6.15 18.09 4.38
N PHE A 286 -5.63 17.04 5.00
CA PHE A 286 -6.24 15.71 4.93
C PHE A 286 -7.26 15.58 6.05
N LYS A 287 -8.51 15.27 5.69
CA LYS A 287 -9.54 14.85 6.65
C LYS A 287 -9.45 13.34 6.78
N GLN A 288 -8.98 12.87 7.92
CA GLN A 288 -9.11 11.46 8.26
C GLN A 288 -10.44 11.26 8.99
N ALA A 289 -11.25 10.31 8.52
CA ALA A 289 -12.32 9.77 9.34
C ALA A 289 -11.66 8.98 10.50
N ARG A 290 -11.95 9.38 11.71
CA ARG A 290 -11.54 8.64 12.92
C ARG A 290 -12.73 7.85 13.43
#